data_6194bccfa31b368ab5fc981c3b52d9ea
#
_entry.id   6194bccfa31b368ab5fc981c3b52d9ea
#
_cell.length_a   1.000
_cell.length_b   1.000
_cell.length_c   1.000
_cell.angle_alpha   90.00
_cell.angle_beta   90.00
_cell.angle_gamma   90.00
#
_symmetry.space_group_name_H-M   'P 1'
#
loop_
_entity.id
_entity.type
_entity.pdbx_description
1 polymer ?
#
loop_
_entity_poly.entity_id
_entity_poly.type
_entity_poly.pdbx_seq_one_letter_code
_entity_poly.pdbx_strand_id
1 'polypeptide(L)'
;LLANISTFLDPMSESQTTPATLETIRGTVRERYGAIAQRVAEGAAGASCCDGSSGCCGSTSETWDPITADLYDAGETAGLPAEALLASLGCGNPTALAELHEGETVLDLGSGGGIDVLLSAKRVGPTGKAYGLDMTDEMLGLALENKEKAGATNVEFLKGHIESIPLPSNTVDVIISNCVINLSGDKRKVLAESFRVLRPGGRFAVSDVVVRGGLPEEVKASMPLWTGCVAGALEEREFVAMLEEIGFQDASIEPTRVYSKEDAVALLTGTGVDVALAEQVEGKVMSGFIRATKPGVPRANKPKVPLAQLTKMGAEPQRECGCASDCCT
;
A
#
# COMPACT_ATOMS: atom_id res chain seq x y z
N LEU A 1 21.04 69.49 25.29
CA LEU A 1 20.96 68.98 23.92
C LEU A 1 21.50 67.56 23.92
N LEU A 2 20.66 66.57 24.16
CA LEU A 2 20.94 65.15 24.06
C LEU A 2 20.11 64.62 22.91
N ALA A 3 20.76 64.21 21.82
CA ALA A 3 20.12 63.58 20.66
C ALA A 3 19.99 62.11 20.93
N ASN A 4 18.72 61.62 20.96
CA ASN A 4 18.38 60.17 20.93
C ASN A 4 18.66 59.63 19.54
N ILE A 5 19.53 58.65 19.47
CA ILE A 5 19.66 57.77 18.31
C ILE A 5 18.88 56.47 18.63
N SER A 6 17.67 56.39 18.12
CA SER A 6 16.85 55.18 18.16
C SER A 6 17.28 54.29 16.99
N THR A 7 18.02 53.24 17.32
CA THR A 7 18.38 52.19 16.35
C THR A 7 17.14 51.30 16.12
N PHE A 8 16.53 51.41 14.95
CA PHE A 8 15.55 50.43 14.46
C PHE A 8 16.27 49.13 14.21
N LEU A 9 16.03 48.15 15.05
CA LEU A 9 16.28 46.75 14.76
C LEU A 9 15.07 46.23 14.00
N ASP A 10 15.19 45.95 12.72
CA ASP A 10 14.27 45.18 11.95
C ASP A 10 14.14 43.79 12.58
N PRO A 11 12.94 43.30 12.88
CA PRO A 11 12.77 41.91 13.24
C PRO A 11 13.01 41.08 11.98
N MET A 12 14.11 40.32 11.95
CA MET A 12 14.35 39.27 10.98
C MET A 12 13.12 38.35 10.99
N SER A 13 12.43 38.33 9.87
CA SER A 13 11.33 37.40 9.57
C SER A 13 11.87 35.98 9.71
N GLU A 14 11.69 35.38 10.88
CA GLU A 14 11.75 33.93 11.01
C GLU A 14 10.61 33.36 10.15
N SER A 15 10.99 32.74 9.05
CA SER A 15 10.11 31.90 8.24
C SER A 15 9.65 30.74 9.12
N GLN A 16 8.57 30.94 9.86
CA GLN A 16 7.87 29.87 10.55
C GLN A 16 7.21 29.01 9.48
N THR A 17 7.85 27.90 9.12
CA THR A 17 7.23 26.87 8.30
C THR A 17 6.06 26.31 9.10
N THR A 18 4.85 26.76 8.78
CA THR A 18 3.62 26.24 9.38
C THR A 18 3.54 24.76 9.05
N PRO A 19 3.30 23.87 10.03
CA PRO A 19 3.11 22.44 9.75
C PRO A 19 2.03 22.27 8.67
N ALA A 20 2.32 21.44 7.67
CA ALA A 20 1.36 21.16 6.60
C ALA A 20 0.05 20.63 7.21
N THR A 21 -1.08 21.20 6.79
CA THR A 21 -2.38 20.70 7.24
C THR A 21 -2.67 19.32 6.65
N LEU A 22 -3.54 18.52 7.30
CA LEU A 22 -3.99 17.22 6.79
C LEU A 22 -4.50 17.31 5.35
N GLU A 23 -5.18 18.37 5.01
CA GLU A 23 -5.72 18.60 3.67
C GLU A 23 -4.64 18.92 2.65
N THR A 24 -3.62 19.69 3.02
CA THR A 24 -2.46 19.97 2.17
C THR A 24 -1.69 18.70 1.87
N ILE A 25 -1.44 17.85 2.87
CA ILE A 25 -0.75 16.56 2.71
C ILE A 25 -1.54 15.68 1.74
N ARG A 26 -2.85 15.52 1.95
CA ARG A 26 -3.73 14.72 1.07
C ARG A 26 -3.75 15.25 -0.37
N GLY A 27 -3.81 16.57 -0.54
CA GLY A 27 -3.78 17.21 -1.86
C GLY A 27 -2.50 16.85 -2.62
N THR A 28 -1.35 17.06 -1.99
CA THR A 28 -0.04 16.77 -2.60
C THR A 28 0.14 15.28 -2.92
N VAL A 29 -0.28 14.39 -2.02
CA VAL A 29 -0.24 12.94 -2.26
C VAL A 29 -1.12 12.58 -3.45
N ARG A 30 -2.37 13.06 -3.49
CA ARG A 30 -3.30 12.79 -4.59
C ARG A 30 -2.78 13.27 -5.95
N GLU A 31 -2.23 14.49 -6.02
CA GLU A 31 -1.66 15.04 -7.24
C GLU A 31 -0.49 14.20 -7.74
N ARG A 32 0.45 13.83 -6.86
CA ARG A 32 1.61 13.01 -7.23
C ARG A 32 1.20 11.65 -7.78
N TYR A 33 0.37 10.92 -7.04
CA TYR A 33 -0.03 9.57 -7.41
C TYR A 33 -0.99 9.55 -8.60
N GLY A 34 -1.88 10.54 -8.73
CA GLY A 34 -2.71 10.73 -9.91
C GLY A 34 -1.90 10.95 -11.19
N ALA A 35 -0.86 11.80 -11.12
CA ALA A 35 0.04 12.02 -12.25
C ALA A 35 0.83 10.76 -12.65
N ILE A 36 1.17 9.90 -11.70
CA ILE A 36 1.83 8.61 -11.98
C ILE A 36 0.85 7.67 -12.69
N ALA A 37 -0.38 7.53 -12.18
CA ALA A 37 -1.39 6.69 -12.81
C ALA A 37 -1.67 7.10 -14.27
N GLN A 38 -1.79 8.41 -14.54
CA GLN A 38 -1.99 8.92 -15.88
C GLN A 38 -0.84 8.56 -16.82
N ARG A 39 0.42 8.73 -16.39
CA ARG A 39 1.59 8.34 -17.19
C ARG A 39 1.61 6.86 -17.52
N VAL A 40 1.30 5.99 -16.55
CA VAL A 40 1.21 4.56 -16.78
C VAL A 40 0.09 4.21 -17.76
N ALA A 41 -1.09 4.84 -17.65
CA ALA A 41 -2.21 4.64 -18.57
C ALA A 41 -1.90 5.11 -20.00
N GLU A 42 -1.10 6.18 -20.18
CA GLU A 42 -0.66 6.68 -21.48
C GLU A 42 0.43 5.81 -22.13
N GLY A 43 0.84 4.73 -21.50
CA GLY A 43 1.87 3.84 -22.03
C GLY A 43 3.29 4.40 -21.92
N ALA A 44 3.51 5.40 -21.08
CA ALA A 44 4.83 5.86 -20.68
C ALA A 44 5.47 4.84 -19.72
N ALA A 45 5.51 3.57 -20.17
CA ALA A 45 6.34 2.54 -19.61
C ALA A 45 7.79 2.93 -19.83
N GLY A 46 8.65 2.69 -18.85
CA GLY A 46 10.06 2.93 -18.92
C GLY A 46 10.64 2.53 -20.27
N ALA A 47 11.29 3.47 -20.93
CA ALA A 47 11.77 3.39 -22.29
C ALA A 47 12.69 2.20 -22.48
N SER A 48 12.15 1.09 -22.98
CA SER A 48 12.95 0.12 -23.75
C SER A 48 12.92 0.58 -25.20
N CYS A 49 13.67 1.62 -25.53
CA CYS A 49 13.96 2.01 -26.90
C CYS A 49 15.22 1.31 -27.34
N CYS A 50 15.08 0.08 -27.84
CA CYS A 50 16.06 -0.53 -28.70
C CYS A 50 15.36 -1.03 -29.95
N ASP A 51 14.99 -0.11 -30.85
CA ASP A 51 14.92 -0.40 -32.27
C ASP A 51 15.86 0.57 -32.97
N GLY A 52 16.82 -0.02 -33.69
CA GLY A 52 17.98 0.66 -34.22
C GLY A 52 17.65 1.64 -35.34
N SER A 53 17.64 2.92 -35.05
CA SER A 53 18.16 3.99 -35.92
C SER A 53 18.17 5.33 -35.21
N SER A 54 19.41 5.85 -35.05
CA SER A 54 19.79 7.27 -34.86
C SER A 54 19.04 8.15 -33.86
N GLY A 55 19.62 8.30 -32.65
CA GLY A 55 19.87 9.61 -32.09
C GLY A 55 18.73 10.37 -31.47
N CYS A 56 18.19 9.91 -30.33
CA CYS A 56 17.51 10.76 -29.34
C CYS A 56 17.56 10.11 -27.95
N CYS A 57 18.76 9.99 -27.39
CA CYS A 57 18.92 9.74 -25.97
C CYS A 57 18.85 11.05 -25.21
N GLY A 58 17.63 11.58 -25.03
CA GLY A 58 17.35 12.51 -23.96
C GLY A 58 17.31 11.69 -22.68
N SER A 59 18.41 11.66 -21.94
CA SER A 59 18.52 11.07 -20.62
C SER A 59 17.62 11.83 -19.64
N THR A 60 16.38 11.39 -19.49
CA THR A 60 15.72 11.53 -18.20
C THR A 60 16.28 10.38 -17.37
N SER A 61 17.29 10.67 -16.54
CA SER A 61 17.71 9.79 -15.47
C SER A 61 16.50 9.60 -14.58
N GLU A 62 15.77 8.49 -14.79
CA GLU A 62 14.91 7.98 -13.72
C GLU A 62 15.86 7.72 -12.57
N THR A 63 15.82 8.60 -11.57
CA THR A 63 16.60 8.44 -10.35
C THR A 63 16.14 7.14 -9.73
N TRP A 64 17.05 6.16 -9.68
CA TRP A 64 16.82 4.90 -8.97
C TRP A 64 16.30 5.21 -7.57
N ASP A 65 15.08 4.74 -7.27
CA ASP A 65 14.46 4.89 -5.96
C ASP A 65 14.74 3.61 -5.14
N PRO A 66 15.59 3.70 -4.11
CA PRO A 66 15.95 2.54 -3.32
C PRO A 66 14.78 1.93 -2.54
N ILE A 67 13.67 2.66 -2.37
CA ILE A 67 12.50 2.17 -1.63
C ILE A 67 11.68 1.22 -2.49
N THR A 68 11.46 1.52 -3.77
CA THR A 68 10.50 0.83 -4.63
C THR A 68 11.11 -0.22 -5.56
N ALA A 69 12.42 -0.44 -5.50
CA ALA A 69 13.11 -1.39 -6.38
C ALA A 69 12.96 -2.86 -5.92
N ASP A 70 12.76 -3.78 -6.88
CA ASP A 70 12.82 -5.25 -6.72
C ASP A 70 11.87 -5.85 -5.66
N LEU A 71 10.59 -5.43 -5.64
CA LEU A 71 9.63 -5.82 -4.61
C LEU A 71 8.93 -7.17 -4.85
N TYR A 72 8.77 -7.60 -6.09
CA TYR A 72 7.98 -8.78 -6.46
C TYR A 72 8.78 -9.76 -7.28
N ASP A 73 8.64 -11.05 -6.97
CA ASP A 73 9.26 -12.13 -7.75
C ASP A 73 8.54 -12.31 -9.11
N ALA A 74 9.31 -12.60 -10.16
CA ALA A 74 8.76 -12.84 -11.50
C ALA A 74 7.72 -13.98 -11.54
N GLY A 75 7.85 -14.98 -10.65
CA GLY A 75 6.88 -16.06 -10.50
C GLY A 75 5.56 -15.61 -9.90
N GLU A 76 5.58 -14.68 -8.96
CA GLU A 76 4.37 -14.14 -8.31
C GLU A 76 3.57 -13.25 -9.26
N THR A 77 4.26 -12.45 -10.05
CA THR A 77 3.66 -11.50 -11.00
C THR A 77 3.24 -12.13 -12.32
N ALA A 78 3.58 -13.40 -12.54
CA ALA A 78 3.19 -14.12 -13.76
C ALA A 78 1.68 -14.07 -13.99
N GLY A 79 1.26 -13.53 -15.15
CA GLY A 79 -0.12 -13.37 -15.54
C GLY A 79 -0.84 -12.17 -14.90
N LEU A 80 -0.12 -11.24 -14.27
CA LEU A 80 -0.64 -9.92 -13.91
C LEU A 80 -0.34 -8.90 -15.02
N PRO A 81 -1.21 -7.89 -15.20
CA PRO A 81 -0.94 -6.80 -16.13
C PRO A 81 0.35 -6.05 -15.76
N ALA A 82 1.16 -5.71 -16.78
CA ALA A 82 2.40 -4.97 -16.57
C ALA A 82 2.16 -3.59 -15.94
N GLU A 83 1.04 -2.95 -16.26
CA GLU A 83 0.64 -1.64 -15.73
C GLU A 83 0.39 -1.69 -14.21
N ALA A 84 -0.04 -2.83 -13.67
CA ALA A 84 -0.19 -3.01 -12.23
C ALA A 84 1.17 -2.97 -11.52
N LEU A 85 2.21 -3.57 -12.14
CA LEU A 85 3.57 -3.54 -11.61
C LEU A 85 4.18 -2.14 -11.72
N LEU A 86 4.01 -1.48 -12.87
CA LEU A 86 4.55 -0.14 -13.12
C LEU A 86 3.95 0.93 -12.20
N ALA A 87 2.72 0.74 -11.75
CA ALA A 87 2.06 1.62 -10.79
C ALA A 87 2.38 1.26 -9.32
N SER A 88 3.20 0.23 -9.07
CA SER A 88 3.60 -0.14 -7.71
C SER A 88 4.70 0.79 -7.19
N LEU A 89 4.41 1.46 -6.08
CA LEU A 89 5.30 2.41 -5.41
C LEU A 89 5.52 2.01 -3.94
N GLY A 90 5.35 0.74 -3.63
CA GLY A 90 5.52 0.19 -2.30
C GLY A 90 6.99 0.06 -1.87
N CYS A 91 7.20 -0.39 -0.64
CA CYS A 91 8.51 -0.65 -0.04
C CYS A 91 8.70 -2.11 0.38
N GLY A 92 7.76 -2.99 0.02
CA GLY A 92 7.79 -4.41 0.37
C GLY A 92 6.76 -5.22 -0.39
N ASN A 93 6.65 -6.51 -0.03
CA ASN A 93 5.64 -7.43 -0.56
C ASN A 93 4.74 -7.92 0.60
N PRO A 94 3.72 -7.12 0.99
CA PRO A 94 2.85 -7.49 2.11
C PRO A 94 2.06 -8.76 1.85
N THR A 95 1.74 -9.06 0.59
CA THR A 95 0.96 -10.26 0.23
C THR A 95 1.75 -11.55 0.45
N ALA A 96 3.07 -11.54 0.25
CA ALA A 96 3.94 -12.68 0.54
C ALA A 96 4.08 -12.92 2.04
N LEU A 97 4.17 -11.85 2.82
CA LEU A 97 4.43 -11.88 4.25
C LEU A 97 3.17 -12.04 5.12
N ALA A 98 1.98 -11.72 4.58
CA ALA A 98 0.71 -11.75 5.31
C ALA A 98 0.12 -13.16 5.51
N GLU A 99 0.72 -14.21 4.93
CA GLU A 99 0.24 -15.60 5.02
C GLU A 99 -1.26 -15.73 4.72
N LEU A 100 -1.69 -15.24 3.54
CA LEU A 100 -3.09 -15.26 3.14
C LEU A 100 -3.61 -16.69 2.93
N HIS A 101 -4.80 -16.97 3.43
CA HIS A 101 -5.44 -18.27 3.34
C HIS A 101 -6.66 -18.28 2.42
N GLU A 102 -6.95 -19.44 1.87
CA GLU A 102 -8.11 -19.65 1.00
C GLU A 102 -9.43 -19.29 1.71
N GLY A 103 -10.28 -18.51 1.07
CA GLY A 103 -11.57 -18.08 1.59
C GLY A 103 -11.54 -16.85 2.50
N GLU A 104 -10.37 -16.25 2.74
CA GLU A 104 -10.26 -15.01 3.51
C GLU A 104 -10.74 -13.79 2.72
N THR A 105 -11.17 -12.78 3.47
CA THR A 105 -11.46 -11.44 2.95
C THR A 105 -10.30 -10.52 3.31
N VAL A 106 -9.64 -9.98 2.28
CA VAL A 106 -8.48 -9.08 2.42
C VAL A 106 -8.88 -7.66 2.05
N LEU A 107 -8.34 -6.67 2.74
CA LEU A 107 -8.41 -5.26 2.39
C LEU A 107 -7.00 -4.70 2.24
N ASP A 108 -6.74 -4.11 1.08
CA ASP A 108 -5.52 -3.37 0.79
C ASP A 108 -5.79 -1.86 0.94
N LEU A 109 -5.01 -1.20 1.81
CA LEU A 109 -5.12 0.23 2.08
C LEU A 109 -4.17 1.01 1.16
N GLY A 110 -4.73 1.87 0.30
CA GLY A 110 -4.00 2.60 -0.73
C GLY A 110 -3.55 1.67 -1.85
N SER A 111 -4.51 0.98 -2.45
CA SER A 111 -4.26 -0.12 -3.39
C SER A 111 -3.63 0.32 -4.73
N GLY A 112 -3.56 1.63 -5.02
CA GLY A 112 -2.98 2.14 -6.25
C GLY A 112 -3.53 1.43 -7.50
N GLY A 113 -2.65 1.01 -8.41
CA GLY A 113 -3.00 0.25 -9.62
C GLY A 113 -3.48 -1.18 -9.39
N GLY A 114 -3.61 -1.63 -8.13
CA GLY A 114 -4.27 -2.87 -7.73
C GLY A 114 -3.40 -4.13 -7.70
N ILE A 115 -2.07 -4.03 -7.75
CA ILE A 115 -1.19 -5.21 -7.79
C ILE A 115 -1.37 -6.11 -6.57
N ASP A 116 -1.31 -5.55 -5.35
CA ASP A 116 -1.43 -6.32 -4.11
C ASP A 116 -2.84 -6.90 -3.93
N VAL A 117 -3.87 -6.21 -4.44
CA VAL A 117 -5.25 -6.72 -4.48
C VAL A 117 -5.38 -7.93 -5.41
N LEU A 118 -4.80 -7.88 -6.60
CA LEU A 118 -4.83 -8.98 -7.57
C LEU A 118 -4.06 -10.20 -7.07
N LEU A 119 -2.89 -9.98 -6.44
CA LEU A 119 -2.11 -11.03 -5.79
C LEU A 119 -2.89 -11.66 -4.62
N SER A 120 -3.53 -10.83 -3.80
CA SER A 120 -4.39 -11.29 -2.70
C SER A 120 -5.55 -12.12 -3.21
N ALA A 121 -6.23 -11.67 -4.26
CA ALA A 121 -7.35 -12.38 -4.87
C ALA A 121 -6.96 -13.78 -5.39
N LYS A 122 -5.77 -13.91 -5.99
CA LYS A 122 -5.21 -15.21 -6.40
C LYS A 122 -4.98 -16.13 -5.20
N ARG A 123 -4.40 -15.61 -4.11
CA ARG A 123 -4.06 -16.38 -2.91
C ARG A 123 -5.27 -16.84 -2.11
N VAL A 124 -6.28 -15.96 -1.94
CA VAL A 124 -7.50 -16.32 -1.22
C VAL A 124 -8.45 -17.18 -2.03
N GLY A 125 -8.22 -17.30 -3.32
CA GLY A 125 -9.00 -18.16 -4.22
C GLY A 125 -10.45 -17.70 -4.44
N PRO A 126 -11.25 -18.49 -5.18
CA PRO A 126 -12.59 -18.07 -5.63
C PRO A 126 -13.62 -17.95 -4.49
N THR A 127 -13.35 -18.51 -3.33
CA THR A 127 -14.20 -18.42 -2.13
C THR A 127 -13.84 -17.25 -1.21
N GLY A 128 -12.67 -16.63 -1.44
CA GLY A 128 -12.20 -15.44 -0.77
C GLY A 128 -12.57 -14.17 -1.53
N LYS A 129 -12.23 -13.02 -0.96
CA LYS A 129 -12.46 -11.71 -1.56
C LYS A 129 -11.31 -10.76 -1.26
N ALA A 130 -10.92 -9.96 -2.24
CA ALA A 130 -9.96 -8.88 -2.07
C ALA A 130 -10.62 -7.53 -2.35
N TYR A 131 -10.49 -6.61 -1.40
CA TYR A 131 -10.87 -5.21 -1.54
C TYR A 131 -9.62 -4.37 -1.72
N GLY A 132 -9.67 -3.40 -2.64
CA GLY A 132 -8.68 -2.33 -2.75
C GLY A 132 -9.32 -1.00 -2.41
N LEU A 133 -8.72 -0.23 -1.51
CA LEU A 133 -9.16 1.11 -1.15
C LEU A 133 -8.16 2.14 -1.64
N ASP A 134 -8.61 3.10 -2.45
CA ASP A 134 -7.79 4.25 -2.85
C ASP A 134 -8.63 5.54 -2.87
N MET A 135 -7.97 6.69 -2.69
CA MET A 135 -8.62 7.99 -2.74
C MET A 135 -8.55 8.65 -4.11
N THR A 136 -7.73 8.13 -5.02
CA THR A 136 -7.36 8.72 -6.31
C THR A 136 -8.19 8.09 -7.42
N ASP A 137 -8.93 8.90 -8.19
CA ASP A 137 -9.76 8.41 -9.29
C ASP A 137 -8.94 7.76 -10.40
N GLU A 138 -7.78 8.34 -10.70
CA GLU A 138 -6.85 7.86 -11.73
C GLU A 138 -6.29 6.47 -11.36
N MET A 139 -5.90 6.26 -10.10
CA MET A 139 -5.44 4.95 -9.62
C MET A 139 -6.56 3.92 -9.65
N LEU A 140 -7.76 4.27 -9.21
CA LEU A 140 -8.92 3.38 -9.27
C LEU A 140 -9.31 3.01 -10.70
N GLY A 141 -9.21 3.97 -11.65
CA GLY A 141 -9.41 3.69 -13.07
C GLY A 141 -8.44 2.63 -13.59
N LEU A 142 -7.15 2.83 -13.32
CA LEU A 142 -6.11 1.88 -13.69
C LEU A 142 -6.31 0.50 -13.01
N ALA A 143 -6.68 0.49 -11.73
CA ALA A 143 -6.94 -0.75 -10.99
C ALA A 143 -8.12 -1.54 -11.57
N LEU A 144 -9.18 -0.86 -12.02
CA LEU A 144 -10.34 -1.48 -12.67
C LEU A 144 -9.95 -2.12 -14.02
N GLU A 145 -9.16 -1.41 -14.84
CA GLU A 145 -8.63 -1.96 -16.08
C GLU A 145 -7.75 -3.20 -15.83
N ASN A 146 -6.87 -3.13 -14.83
CA ASN A 146 -6.00 -4.24 -14.45
C ASN A 146 -6.82 -5.44 -13.94
N LYS A 147 -7.89 -5.22 -13.19
CA LYS A 147 -8.83 -6.26 -12.78
C LYS A 147 -9.46 -6.95 -13.98
N GLU A 148 -9.92 -6.20 -14.97
CA GLU A 148 -10.52 -6.74 -16.20
C GLU A 148 -9.50 -7.55 -17.00
N LYS A 149 -8.29 -7.01 -17.23
CA LYS A 149 -7.19 -7.70 -17.91
C LYS A 149 -6.79 -9.01 -17.20
N ALA A 150 -6.81 -9.01 -15.87
CA ALA A 150 -6.50 -10.20 -15.05
C ALA A 150 -7.67 -11.19 -14.95
N GLY A 151 -8.88 -10.84 -15.40
CA GLY A 151 -10.09 -11.66 -15.26
C GLY A 151 -10.48 -11.93 -13.80
N ALA A 152 -10.13 -11.04 -12.87
CA ALA A 152 -10.33 -11.24 -11.44
C ALA A 152 -11.79 -10.97 -11.03
N THR A 153 -12.54 -12.03 -10.66
CA THR A 153 -13.96 -11.94 -10.30
C THR A 153 -14.22 -11.70 -8.81
N ASN A 154 -13.25 -11.99 -7.95
CA ASN A 154 -13.33 -11.86 -6.50
C ASN A 154 -12.66 -10.58 -5.96
N VAL A 155 -12.52 -9.56 -6.81
CA VAL A 155 -11.92 -8.25 -6.50
C VAL A 155 -12.99 -7.16 -6.53
N GLU A 156 -12.91 -6.21 -5.59
CA GLU A 156 -13.71 -4.99 -5.57
C GLU A 156 -12.85 -3.80 -5.15
N PHE A 157 -12.92 -2.71 -5.93
CA PHE A 157 -12.25 -1.46 -5.60
C PHE A 157 -13.23 -0.46 -5.00
N LEU A 158 -12.78 0.22 -3.94
CA LEU A 158 -13.54 1.18 -3.16
C LEU A 158 -12.85 2.55 -3.23
N LYS A 159 -13.63 3.60 -3.50
CA LYS A 159 -13.13 4.97 -3.37
C LYS A 159 -13.32 5.45 -1.93
N GLY A 160 -12.24 5.93 -1.32
CA GLY A 160 -12.30 6.47 0.04
C GLY A 160 -10.94 6.79 0.61
N HIS A 161 -10.94 7.23 1.86
CA HIS A 161 -9.74 7.55 2.61
C HIS A 161 -9.45 6.46 3.64
N ILE A 162 -8.17 6.16 3.86
CA ILE A 162 -7.75 5.14 4.84
C ILE A 162 -8.10 5.53 6.28
N GLU A 163 -8.30 6.83 6.56
CA GLU A 163 -8.79 7.34 7.84
C GLU A 163 -10.32 7.21 8.02
N SER A 164 -11.05 6.74 6.98
CA SER A 164 -12.51 6.53 7.02
C SER A 164 -12.89 5.45 6.03
N ILE A 165 -12.63 4.19 6.40
CA ILE A 165 -12.78 3.02 5.53
C ILE A 165 -14.27 2.76 5.26
N PRO A 166 -14.75 2.73 3.99
CA PRO A 166 -16.17 2.58 3.65
C PRO A 166 -16.63 1.11 3.73
N LEU A 167 -16.24 0.42 4.79
CA LEU A 167 -16.67 -0.94 5.11
C LEU A 167 -17.25 -0.98 6.53
N PRO A 168 -18.22 -1.86 6.80
CA PRO A 168 -18.73 -2.10 8.15
C PRO A 168 -17.64 -2.63 9.09
N SER A 169 -17.86 -2.50 10.40
CA SER A 169 -17.00 -3.13 11.39
C SER A 169 -16.98 -4.66 11.23
N ASN A 170 -15.83 -5.28 11.54
CA ASN A 170 -15.66 -6.74 11.50
C ASN A 170 -15.97 -7.38 10.14
N THR A 171 -15.55 -6.75 9.06
CA THR A 171 -15.81 -7.20 7.68
C THR A 171 -14.67 -8.04 7.11
N VAL A 172 -13.40 -7.70 7.42
CA VAL A 172 -12.23 -8.30 6.77
C VAL A 172 -11.43 -9.19 7.72
N ASP A 173 -10.80 -10.21 7.17
CA ASP A 173 -9.96 -11.15 7.91
C ASP A 173 -8.52 -10.65 7.99
N VAL A 174 -8.06 -9.97 6.93
CA VAL A 174 -6.69 -9.44 6.83
C VAL A 174 -6.70 -8.03 6.25
N ILE A 175 -5.90 -7.15 6.84
CA ILE A 175 -5.53 -5.87 6.25
C ILE A 175 -4.09 -5.96 5.80
N ILE A 176 -3.85 -5.54 4.56
CA ILE A 176 -2.53 -5.29 4.01
C ILE A 176 -2.39 -3.81 3.62
N SER A 177 -1.17 -3.35 3.48
CA SER A 177 -0.84 -2.03 2.92
C SER A 177 0.63 -2.02 2.51
N ASN A 178 0.97 -1.20 1.52
CA ASN A 178 2.33 -1.10 1.03
C ASN A 178 2.76 0.36 0.91
N CYS A 179 3.47 0.88 1.91
CA CYS A 179 3.98 2.26 1.99
C CYS A 179 2.91 3.37 1.91
N VAL A 180 1.76 3.18 2.53
CA VAL A 180 0.66 4.15 2.46
C VAL A 180 0.33 4.79 3.80
N ILE A 181 0.50 4.07 4.92
CA ILE A 181 0.14 4.60 6.24
C ILE A 181 0.96 5.85 6.56
N ASN A 182 2.22 5.90 6.17
CA ASN A 182 3.09 7.04 6.36
C ASN A 182 2.65 8.30 5.62
N LEU A 183 1.89 8.16 4.53
CA LEU A 183 1.33 9.27 3.77
C LEU A 183 0.15 9.95 4.47
N SER A 184 -0.48 9.27 5.43
CA SER A 184 -1.54 9.87 6.23
C SER A 184 -0.99 10.87 7.27
N GLY A 185 -1.67 11.99 7.41
CA GLY A 185 -1.40 12.94 8.48
C GLY A 185 -2.06 12.56 9.82
N ASP A 186 -2.95 11.55 9.85
CA ASP A 186 -3.60 11.04 11.07
C ASP A 186 -3.50 9.50 11.12
N LYS A 187 -2.30 9.03 11.41
CA LYS A 187 -2.00 7.60 11.46
C LYS A 187 -2.77 6.85 12.55
N ARG A 188 -3.02 7.51 13.69
CA ARG A 188 -3.84 6.93 14.76
C ARG A 188 -5.24 6.58 14.27
N LYS A 189 -5.84 7.47 13.48
CA LYS A 189 -7.16 7.24 12.91
C LYS A 189 -7.15 6.11 11.88
N VAL A 190 -6.09 6.01 11.05
CA VAL A 190 -5.91 4.89 10.12
C VAL A 190 -5.88 3.56 10.86
N LEU A 191 -5.08 3.47 11.92
CA LEU A 191 -4.96 2.25 12.73
C LEU A 191 -6.26 1.92 13.46
N ALA A 192 -6.98 2.92 13.97
CA ALA A 192 -8.29 2.74 14.61
C ALA A 192 -9.35 2.22 13.62
N GLU A 193 -9.38 2.76 12.40
CA GLU A 193 -10.26 2.28 11.33
C GLU A 193 -9.90 0.86 10.88
N SER A 194 -8.60 0.57 10.78
CA SER A 194 -8.10 -0.79 10.51
C SER A 194 -8.59 -1.77 11.59
N PHE A 195 -8.45 -1.40 12.87
CA PHE A 195 -8.97 -2.21 13.97
C PHE A 195 -10.48 -2.39 13.89
N ARG A 196 -11.22 -1.33 13.55
CA ARG A 196 -12.69 -1.38 13.43
C ARG A 196 -13.15 -2.38 12.38
N VAL A 197 -12.57 -2.36 11.17
CA VAL A 197 -13.01 -3.20 10.06
C VAL A 197 -12.50 -4.63 10.12
N LEU A 198 -11.40 -4.90 10.83
CA LEU A 198 -10.92 -6.25 11.10
C LEU A 198 -11.91 -7.03 11.96
N ARG A 199 -12.11 -8.30 11.64
CA ARG A 199 -12.85 -9.25 12.49
C ARG A 199 -12.05 -9.59 13.75
N PRO A 200 -12.70 -10.03 14.83
CA PRO A 200 -11.98 -10.66 15.93
C PRO A 200 -11.09 -11.81 15.43
N GLY A 201 -9.84 -11.83 15.86
CA GLY A 201 -8.81 -12.75 15.36
C GLY A 201 -8.25 -12.39 13.96
N GLY A 202 -8.65 -11.26 13.39
CA GLY A 202 -8.13 -10.77 12.11
C GLY A 202 -6.73 -10.18 12.26
N ARG A 203 -5.97 -10.18 11.15
CA ARG A 203 -4.56 -9.80 11.09
C ARG A 203 -4.36 -8.45 10.40
N PHE A 204 -3.50 -7.64 10.97
CA PHE A 204 -2.92 -6.45 10.38
C PHE A 204 -1.49 -6.81 9.93
N ALA A 205 -1.19 -6.69 8.65
CA ALA A 205 0.03 -7.18 8.04
C ALA A 205 0.47 -6.23 6.91
N VAL A 206 1.25 -5.22 7.25
CA VAL A 206 1.59 -4.13 6.33
C VAL A 206 3.10 -3.98 6.16
N SER A 207 3.51 -3.55 4.97
CA SER A 207 4.88 -3.11 4.69
C SER A 207 4.90 -1.60 4.67
N ASP A 208 5.77 -0.98 5.47
CA ASP A 208 5.95 0.48 5.45
C ASP A 208 7.37 0.87 5.86
N VAL A 209 7.75 2.10 5.55
CA VAL A 209 9.02 2.66 6.03
C VAL A 209 8.88 2.98 7.51
N VAL A 210 9.84 2.56 8.29
CA VAL A 210 9.93 2.83 9.73
C VAL A 210 11.30 3.41 10.08
N VAL A 211 11.38 4.10 11.21
CA VAL A 211 12.61 4.77 11.65
C VAL A 211 13.03 4.22 13.00
N ARG A 212 14.31 3.95 13.15
CA ARG A 212 14.94 3.63 14.43
C ARG A 212 15.62 4.84 15.02
N GLY A 213 15.06 5.35 16.10
CA GLY A 213 15.44 6.66 16.65
C GLY A 213 14.90 7.83 15.82
N GLY A 214 15.25 9.06 16.18
CA GLY A 214 14.70 10.26 15.51
C GLY A 214 15.35 10.57 14.16
N LEU A 215 14.57 11.14 13.24
CA LEU A 215 15.08 11.83 12.04
C LEU A 215 15.36 13.31 12.33
N PRO A 216 16.31 13.94 11.62
CA PRO A 216 16.51 15.39 11.65
C PRO A 216 15.19 16.13 11.28
N GLU A 217 14.98 17.30 11.89
CA GLU A 217 13.75 18.07 11.64
C GLU A 217 13.62 18.54 10.19
N GLU A 218 14.74 18.85 9.53
CA GLU A 218 14.80 19.21 8.12
C GLU A 218 14.29 18.06 7.22
N VAL A 219 14.58 16.82 7.58
CA VAL A 219 14.07 15.62 6.87
C VAL A 219 12.58 15.47 7.08
N LYS A 220 12.10 15.63 8.32
CA LYS A 220 10.67 15.54 8.66
C LYS A 220 9.82 16.64 8.02
N ALA A 221 10.40 17.84 7.85
CA ALA A 221 9.71 18.98 7.23
C ALA A 221 9.65 18.92 5.70
N SER A 222 10.39 18.01 5.06
CA SER A 222 10.46 17.90 3.60
C SER A 222 9.24 17.24 3.00
N MET A 223 8.44 17.99 2.24
CA MET A 223 7.26 17.46 1.55
C MET A 223 7.60 16.41 0.46
N PRO A 224 8.68 16.56 -0.34
CA PRO A 224 9.12 15.50 -1.24
C PRO A 224 9.44 14.18 -0.52
N LEU A 225 10.11 14.25 0.64
CA LEU A 225 10.37 13.06 1.46
C LEU A 225 9.11 12.51 2.13
N TRP A 226 8.11 13.36 2.42
CA TRP A 226 6.82 12.91 2.90
C TRP A 226 6.11 12.05 1.86
N THR A 227 5.98 12.54 0.64
CA THR A 227 5.36 11.79 -0.46
C THR A 227 6.18 10.57 -0.91
N GLY A 228 7.44 10.47 -0.50
CA GLY A 228 8.29 9.29 -0.61
C GLY A 228 8.29 8.40 0.64
N CYS A 229 7.30 8.54 1.54
CA CYS A 229 7.10 7.76 2.77
C CYS A 229 8.17 7.92 3.87
N VAL A 230 9.22 8.74 3.68
CA VAL A 230 10.34 8.88 4.63
C VAL A 230 10.03 9.89 5.72
N ALA A 231 9.63 11.12 5.36
CA ALA A 231 9.37 12.19 6.34
C ALA A 231 8.20 11.88 7.28
N GLY A 232 7.21 11.12 6.78
CA GLY A 232 6.06 10.67 7.55
C GLY A 232 6.29 9.36 8.32
N ALA A 233 7.47 8.73 8.23
CA ALA A 233 7.73 7.43 8.85
C ALA A 233 7.66 7.51 10.38
N LEU A 234 6.97 6.54 10.96
CA LEU A 234 6.89 6.39 12.42
C LEU A 234 8.17 5.75 12.97
N GLU A 235 8.53 6.15 14.18
CA GLU A 235 9.55 5.44 14.94
C GLU A 235 9.01 4.06 15.35
N GLU A 236 9.85 3.01 15.27
CA GLU A 236 9.43 1.61 15.44
C GLU A 236 8.66 1.35 16.74
N ARG A 237 9.10 1.93 17.85
CA ARG A 237 8.47 1.77 19.16
C ARG A 237 7.17 2.55 19.28
N GLU A 238 7.12 3.73 18.67
CA GLU A 238 5.90 4.55 18.62
C GLU A 238 4.81 3.83 17.82
N PHE A 239 5.17 3.21 16.71
CA PHE A 239 4.22 2.44 15.90
C PHE A 239 3.62 1.27 16.67
N VAL A 240 4.48 0.46 17.33
CA VAL A 240 4.05 -0.66 18.18
C VAL A 240 3.14 -0.17 19.31
N ALA A 241 3.58 0.86 20.06
CA ALA A 241 2.79 1.42 21.16
C ALA A 241 1.42 1.93 20.69
N MET A 242 1.34 2.59 19.53
CA MET A 242 0.08 3.06 18.96
C MET A 242 -0.87 1.92 18.59
N LEU A 243 -0.35 0.80 18.06
CA LEU A 243 -1.14 -0.40 17.79
C LEU A 243 -1.70 -1.00 19.08
N GLU A 244 -0.86 -1.14 20.12
CA GLU A 244 -1.26 -1.70 21.42
C GLU A 244 -2.30 -0.81 22.12
N GLU A 245 -2.13 0.52 22.11
CA GLU A 245 -3.09 1.49 22.67
C GLU A 245 -4.47 1.43 22.00
N ILE A 246 -4.54 1.12 20.70
CA ILE A 246 -5.78 0.94 19.96
C ILE A 246 -6.45 -0.39 20.33
N GLY A 247 -5.69 -1.35 20.83
CA GLY A 247 -6.19 -2.64 21.29
C GLY A 247 -5.72 -3.85 20.49
N PHE A 248 -4.79 -3.66 19.57
CA PHE A 248 -4.12 -4.78 18.90
C PHE A 248 -3.25 -5.55 19.89
N GLN A 249 -3.01 -6.82 19.60
CA GLN A 249 -2.11 -7.72 20.33
C GLN A 249 -1.01 -8.21 19.39
N ASP A 250 0.06 -8.73 19.97
CA ASP A 250 1.20 -9.33 19.26
C ASP A 250 1.81 -8.36 18.21
N ALA A 251 1.78 -7.05 18.51
CA ALA A 251 2.35 -6.05 17.62
C ALA A 251 3.87 -6.21 17.53
N SER A 252 4.38 -6.31 16.31
CA SER A 252 5.80 -6.47 16.02
C SER A 252 6.19 -5.87 14.70
N ILE A 253 7.47 -5.49 14.59
CA ILE A 253 8.06 -4.98 13.35
C ILE A 253 9.28 -5.82 13.03
N GLU A 254 9.31 -6.38 11.83
CA GLU A 254 10.44 -7.13 11.29
C GLU A 254 11.09 -6.31 10.18
N PRO A 255 12.34 -5.85 10.34
CA PRO A 255 13.04 -5.14 9.27
C PRO A 255 13.23 -6.06 8.06
N THR A 256 12.78 -5.62 6.90
CA THR A 256 12.96 -6.34 5.62
C THR A 256 14.13 -5.80 4.82
N ARG A 257 14.42 -4.49 4.96
CA ARG A 257 15.56 -3.82 4.37
C ARG A 257 16.00 -2.65 5.25
N VAL A 258 17.30 -2.53 5.49
CA VAL A 258 17.90 -1.35 6.16
C VAL A 258 18.65 -0.54 5.11
N TYR A 259 18.34 0.75 5.01
CA TYR A 259 18.92 1.62 3.98
C TYR A 259 20.33 2.07 4.38
N SER A 260 21.25 1.97 3.43
CA SER A 260 22.65 2.35 3.58
C SER A 260 22.84 3.87 3.49
N LYS A 261 24.07 4.33 3.67
CA LYS A 261 24.43 5.74 3.44
C LYS A 261 24.22 6.16 1.98
N GLU A 262 24.54 5.28 1.03
CA GLU A 262 24.34 5.50 -0.39
C GLU A 262 22.85 5.63 -0.72
N ASP A 263 22.01 4.77 -0.15
CA ASP A 263 20.55 4.87 -0.25
C ASP A 263 20.06 6.20 0.35
N ALA A 264 20.57 6.61 1.51
CA ALA A 264 20.20 7.86 2.15
C ALA A 264 20.60 9.09 1.30
N VAL A 265 21.77 9.08 0.68
CA VAL A 265 22.18 10.12 -0.28
C VAL A 265 21.22 10.18 -1.46
N ALA A 266 20.85 9.02 -2.04
CA ALA A 266 19.89 8.96 -3.14
C ALA A 266 18.52 9.50 -2.73
N LEU A 267 18.02 9.14 -1.54
CA LEU A 267 16.74 9.63 -0.99
C LEU A 267 16.72 11.14 -0.76
N LEU A 268 17.82 11.74 -0.31
CA LEU A 268 17.91 13.19 -0.04
C LEU A 268 18.17 14.02 -1.30
N THR A 269 18.73 13.41 -2.34
CA THR A 269 19.07 14.12 -3.59
C THR A 269 17.81 14.69 -4.26
N GLY A 270 17.86 15.98 -4.62
CA GLY A 270 16.74 16.65 -5.29
C GLY A 270 15.56 17.05 -4.41
N THR A 271 15.61 16.77 -3.10
CA THR A 271 14.51 17.08 -2.16
C THR A 271 14.61 18.47 -1.53
N GLY A 272 15.73 19.18 -1.74
CA GLY A 272 16.04 20.45 -1.10
C GLY A 272 16.63 20.30 0.31
N VAL A 273 16.81 19.08 0.79
CA VAL A 273 17.45 18.75 2.06
C VAL A 273 18.96 18.54 1.82
N ASP A 274 19.78 18.98 2.78
CA ASP A 274 21.23 18.82 2.65
C ASP A 274 21.62 17.33 2.68
N VAL A 275 22.29 16.88 1.62
CA VAL A 275 22.78 15.48 1.52
C VAL A 275 23.81 15.13 2.61
N ALA A 276 24.44 16.11 3.24
CA ALA A 276 25.31 15.88 4.41
C ALA A 276 24.57 15.23 5.59
N LEU A 277 23.23 15.36 5.65
CA LEU A 277 22.40 14.69 6.64
C LEU A 277 22.28 13.18 6.42
N ALA A 278 22.74 12.65 5.28
CA ALA A 278 22.74 11.21 5.00
C ALA A 278 23.44 10.39 6.10
N GLU A 279 24.54 10.91 6.67
CA GLU A 279 25.24 10.26 7.80
C GLU A 279 24.39 10.16 9.07
N GLN A 280 23.47 11.11 9.28
CA GLN A 280 22.56 11.09 10.43
C GLN A 280 21.35 10.18 10.22
N VAL A 281 21.06 9.82 8.96
CA VAL A 281 19.91 8.97 8.56
C VAL A 281 20.34 7.54 8.30
N GLU A 282 21.64 7.32 8.03
CA GLU A 282 22.23 6.00 7.75
C GLU A 282 21.84 4.96 8.81
N GLY A 283 21.32 3.81 8.37
CA GLY A 283 20.91 2.70 9.22
C GLY A 283 19.72 2.98 10.14
N LYS A 284 19.13 4.18 10.07
CA LYS A 284 17.94 4.54 10.86
C LYS A 284 16.65 4.34 10.08
N VAL A 285 16.68 4.52 8.77
CA VAL A 285 15.53 4.29 7.90
C VAL A 285 15.56 2.87 7.41
N MET A 286 14.42 2.19 7.47
CA MET A 286 14.30 0.81 7.04
C MET A 286 12.88 0.54 6.51
N SER A 287 12.74 -0.40 5.56
CA SER A 287 11.47 -1.05 5.30
C SER A 287 11.22 -2.07 6.38
N GLY A 288 10.02 -2.06 6.95
CA GLY A 288 9.59 -3.00 7.97
C GLY A 288 8.30 -3.70 7.57
N PHE A 289 8.18 -4.94 7.97
CA PHE A 289 6.91 -5.65 7.96
C PHE A 289 6.29 -5.60 9.35
N ILE A 290 5.17 -4.92 9.45
CA ILE A 290 4.45 -4.64 10.70
C ILE A 290 3.30 -5.64 10.81
N ARG A 291 3.26 -6.39 11.91
CA ARG A 291 2.21 -7.36 12.22
C ARG A 291 1.51 -6.99 13.51
N ALA A 292 0.21 -7.21 13.55
CA ALA A 292 -0.58 -7.16 14.78
C ALA A 292 -1.88 -7.96 14.60
N THR A 293 -2.50 -8.37 15.70
CA THR A 293 -3.72 -9.18 15.69
C THR A 293 -4.83 -8.46 16.46
N LYS A 294 -6.03 -8.41 15.90
CA LYS A 294 -7.22 -7.99 16.67
C LYS A 294 -7.62 -9.12 17.62
N PRO A 295 -7.78 -8.87 18.93
CA PRO A 295 -8.17 -9.90 19.89
C PRO A 295 -9.42 -10.68 19.46
N GLY A 296 -9.42 -11.99 19.67
CA GLY A 296 -10.55 -12.86 19.37
C GLY A 296 -10.16 -14.19 18.74
N VAL A 297 -11.14 -14.98 18.38
CA VAL A 297 -10.91 -16.26 17.72
C VAL A 297 -10.92 -16.07 16.21
N PRO A 298 -9.87 -16.47 15.49
CA PRO A 298 -9.85 -16.43 14.04
C PRO A 298 -11.01 -17.22 13.43
N ARG A 299 -11.48 -16.79 12.26
CA ARG A 299 -12.48 -17.54 11.49
C ARG A 299 -11.88 -18.93 11.17
N ALA A 300 -12.59 -19.98 11.57
CA ALA A 300 -12.18 -21.33 11.20
C ALA A 300 -12.15 -21.44 9.68
N ASN A 301 -11.00 -21.80 9.12
CA ASN A 301 -10.90 -22.09 7.68
C ASN A 301 -11.94 -23.15 7.35
N LYS A 302 -12.78 -22.89 6.34
CA LYS A 302 -13.70 -23.92 5.84
C LYS A 302 -12.86 -25.13 5.44
N PRO A 303 -13.14 -26.34 5.96
CA PRO A 303 -12.38 -27.50 5.58
C PRO A 303 -12.42 -27.65 4.05
N LYS A 304 -11.26 -27.90 3.45
CA LYS A 304 -11.20 -28.20 2.00
C LYS A 304 -12.08 -29.40 1.74
N VAL A 305 -13.22 -29.20 1.07
CA VAL A 305 -14.05 -30.31 0.61
C VAL A 305 -13.25 -30.96 -0.55
N PRO A 306 -12.80 -32.20 -0.44
CA PRO A 306 -12.07 -32.84 -1.52
C PRO A 306 -12.91 -32.81 -2.81
N LEU A 307 -12.29 -32.51 -3.94
CA LEU A 307 -12.95 -32.42 -5.25
C LEU A 307 -13.83 -33.66 -5.56
N ALA A 308 -13.41 -34.83 -5.05
CA ALA A 308 -14.16 -36.09 -5.13
C ALA A 308 -15.51 -36.11 -4.38
N GLN A 309 -15.77 -35.16 -3.48
CA GLN A 309 -17.08 -35.03 -2.81
C GLN A 309 -18.00 -34.02 -3.53
N LEU A 310 -17.44 -33.07 -4.26
CA LEU A 310 -18.25 -32.13 -5.06
C LEU A 310 -18.88 -32.79 -6.28
N THR A 311 -18.23 -33.80 -6.86
CA THR A 311 -18.80 -34.60 -7.98
C THR A 311 -19.93 -35.50 -7.56
N LYS A 312 -20.10 -35.83 -6.27
CA LYS A 312 -21.21 -36.63 -5.76
C LYS A 312 -22.48 -35.84 -5.40
N MET A 313 -22.35 -34.51 -5.25
CA MET A 313 -23.50 -33.66 -4.90
C MET A 313 -24.26 -33.10 -6.13
N GLY A 314 -23.73 -33.30 -7.36
CA GLY A 314 -24.33 -32.84 -8.61
C GLY A 314 -25.09 -33.88 -9.41
N ALA A 315 -25.22 -35.12 -8.92
CA ALA A 315 -26.08 -36.14 -9.56
C ALA A 315 -27.48 -36.06 -8.97
N GLU A 316 -28.33 -35.21 -9.55
CA GLU A 316 -29.77 -35.35 -9.37
C GLU A 316 -30.16 -36.76 -9.85
N PRO A 317 -31.02 -37.52 -9.10
CA PRO A 317 -31.55 -38.78 -9.61
C PRO A 317 -32.42 -38.45 -10.84
N GLN A 318 -32.03 -38.98 -11.99
CA GLN A 318 -32.87 -38.99 -13.16
C GLN A 318 -34.18 -39.68 -12.76
N ARG A 319 -35.28 -38.93 -12.73
CA ARG A 319 -36.63 -39.51 -12.65
C ARG A 319 -36.81 -40.29 -13.93
N GLU A 320 -36.84 -41.62 -13.82
CA GLU A 320 -37.32 -42.49 -14.87
C GLU A 320 -38.75 -42.07 -15.20
N CYS A 321 -38.95 -41.46 -16.35
CA CYS A 321 -40.25 -41.33 -16.95
C CYS A 321 -40.66 -42.71 -17.46
N GLY A 322 -41.44 -43.42 -16.65
CA GLY A 322 -42.13 -44.60 -17.08
C GLY A 322 -43.20 -44.23 -18.14
N CYS A 323 -42.83 -44.30 -19.40
CA CYS A 323 -43.80 -44.33 -20.48
C CYS A 323 -44.34 -45.75 -20.55
N ALA A 324 -45.55 -45.93 -20.02
CA ALA A 324 -46.35 -47.10 -20.32
C ALA A 324 -46.61 -47.14 -21.84
N SER A 325 -46.32 -48.30 -22.44
CA SER A 325 -46.70 -48.65 -23.80
C SER A 325 -48.22 -48.69 -23.90
N ASP A 326 -48.88 -47.66 -24.49
CA ASP A 326 -50.14 -47.70 -25.18
C ASP A 326 -50.59 -46.27 -25.54
N CYS A 327 -50.12 -45.79 -26.71
CA CYS A 327 -50.81 -44.75 -27.49
C CYS A 327 -50.20 -44.70 -28.89
N CYS A 328 -50.53 -45.68 -29.74
CA CYS A 328 -50.52 -45.55 -31.17
C CYS A 328 -51.77 -46.25 -31.69
N THR A 329 -52.81 -45.48 -31.92
CA THR A 329 -53.80 -45.63 -33.02
C THR A 329 -54.29 -44.25 -33.39
#